data_79a20492088292832beee35501d44d83
#
_entry.id   79a20492088292832beee35501d44d83
#
_cell.length_a   1.000
_cell.length_b   1.000
_cell.length_c   1.000
_cell.angle_alpha   90.00
_cell.angle_beta   90.00
_cell.angle_gamma   90.00
#
_symmetry.space_group_name_H-M   'P 1'
#
loop_
_entity.id
_entity.type
_entity.pdbx_description
1 polymer ?
#
loop_
_entity_poly.entity_id
_entity_poly.type
_entity_poly.pdbx_seq_one_letter_code
_entity_poly.pdbx_strand_id
1 'polypeptide(L)'
;MTSFSRTAPGRGHVAAVPAGWAAAVTAVAVVGGLATDTSSDWYRELDRPAWQPPGAVFGPVWTVLYVLIAVAATLSYRDVGEPRRRLVLGLFAANLALNLAWTWIFFQGHAPTAAGVEILFLLGTIVGLIALVRPYNRTAALALAPYGAWVAFATALTWTIAARN
;
A
#
# COMPACT_ATOMS: atom_id res chain seq x y z
N MET A 1 18.65 -46.58 7.45
CA MET A 1 18.39 -45.34 8.20
C MET A 1 19.06 -44.19 7.45
N THR A 2 18.33 -43.53 6.57
CA THR A 2 18.81 -42.37 5.80
C THR A 2 18.42 -41.11 6.53
N SER A 3 19.42 -40.47 7.14
CA SER A 3 19.26 -39.18 7.82
C SER A 3 19.05 -38.07 6.78
N PHE A 4 17.82 -37.54 6.70
CA PHE A 4 17.53 -36.33 5.94
C PHE A 4 18.06 -35.13 6.72
N SER A 5 19.24 -34.65 6.32
CA SER A 5 19.80 -33.38 6.79
C SER A 5 18.95 -32.22 6.27
N ARG A 6 18.08 -31.63 7.12
CA ARG A 6 17.43 -30.35 6.83
C ARG A 6 18.51 -29.28 6.90
N THR A 7 18.98 -28.84 5.73
CA THR A 7 19.79 -27.62 5.64
C THR A 7 18.91 -26.44 6.07
N ALA A 8 19.25 -25.84 7.21
CA ALA A 8 18.62 -24.60 7.66
C ALA A 8 18.88 -23.50 6.61
N PRO A 9 17.87 -22.68 6.26
CA PRO A 9 18.08 -21.59 5.32
C PRO A 9 19.15 -20.64 5.87
N GLY A 10 20.15 -20.33 5.03
CA GLY A 10 21.28 -19.49 5.43
C GLY A 10 20.80 -18.11 5.94
N ARG A 11 21.44 -17.60 6.99
CA ARG A 11 21.11 -16.31 7.65
C ARG A 11 20.99 -15.13 6.68
N GLY A 12 21.65 -15.18 5.51
CA GLY A 12 21.56 -14.15 4.46
C GLY A 12 20.17 -13.99 3.84
N HIS A 13 19.41 -15.08 3.64
CA HIS A 13 18.06 -15.01 3.06
C HIS A 13 17.02 -14.40 4.03
N VAL A 14 17.23 -14.52 5.34
CA VAL A 14 16.28 -14.01 6.35
C VAL A 14 16.30 -12.49 6.44
N ALA A 15 17.44 -11.84 6.18
CA ALA A 15 17.58 -10.38 6.19
C ALA A 15 17.23 -9.74 4.82
N ALA A 16 17.36 -10.46 3.72
CA ALA A 16 17.14 -9.93 2.37
C ALA A 16 15.66 -9.56 2.11
N VAL A 17 14.71 -10.31 2.65
CA VAL A 17 13.29 -10.09 2.40
C VAL A 17 12.75 -8.81 3.05
N PRO A 18 12.98 -8.55 4.36
CA PRO A 18 12.58 -7.28 4.95
C PRO A 18 13.27 -6.07 4.30
N ALA A 19 14.55 -6.19 3.94
CA ALA A 19 15.27 -5.14 3.23
C ALA A 19 14.67 -4.87 1.83
N GLY A 20 14.28 -5.92 1.11
CA GLY A 20 13.62 -5.80 -0.20
C GLY A 20 12.27 -5.06 -0.10
N TRP A 21 11.44 -5.42 0.88
CA TRP A 21 10.16 -4.71 1.08
C TRP A 21 10.35 -3.28 1.59
N ALA A 22 11.32 -3.03 2.47
CA ALA A 22 11.66 -1.69 2.90
C ALA A 22 12.10 -0.83 1.70
N ALA A 23 12.95 -1.35 0.82
CA ALA A 23 13.37 -0.66 -0.39
C ALA A 23 12.18 -0.38 -1.34
N ALA A 24 11.28 -1.37 -1.53
CA ALA A 24 10.11 -1.22 -2.40
C ALA A 24 9.16 -0.12 -1.89
N VAL A 25 8.79 -0.12 -0.61
CA VAL A 25 7.89 0.90 -0.04
C VAL A 25 8.56 2.28 -0.03
N THR A 26 9.89 2.35 0.21
CA THR A 26 10.63 3.60 0.14
C THR A 26 10.63 4.16 -1.28
N ALA A 27 10.86 3.32 -2.29
CA ALA A 27 10.79 3.74 -3.68
C ALA A 27 9.40 4.30 -4.05
N VAL A 28 8.32 3.62 -3.65
CA VAL A 28 6.95 4.09 -3.86
C VAL A 28 6.70 5.41 -3.12
N ALA A 29 7.16 5.53 -1.87
CA ALA A 29 7.02 6.76 -1.09
C ALA A 29 7.74 7.95 -1.73
N VAL A 30 8.97 7.76 -2.22
CA VAL A 30 9.76 8.81 -2.87
C VAL A 30 9.14 9.19 -4.21
N VAL A 31 8.86 8.21 -5.09
CA VAL A 31 8.30 8.48 -6.42
C VAL A 31 6.90 9.07 -6.33
N GLY A 32 6.05 8.56 -5.43
CA GLY A 32 4.72 9.11 -5.15
C GLY A 32 4.80 10.52 -4.56
N GLY A 33 5.72 10.75 -3.61
CA GLY A 33 5.94 12.09 -3.04
C GLY A 33 6.36 13.11 -4.08
N LEU A 34 7.25 12.76 -5.01
CA LEU A 34 7.65 13.63 -6.12
C LEU A 34 6.51 13.91 -7.11
N ALA A 35 5.58 12.97 -7.27
CA ALA A 35 4.42 13.15 -8.13
C ALA A 35 3.27 13.95 -7.45
N THR A 36 3.31 14.10 -6.12
CA THR A 36 2.29 14.82 -5.35
C THR A 36 2.58 16.31 -5.33
N ASP A 37 1.93 17.06 -6.21
CA ASP A 37 2.04 18.52 -6.24
C ASP A 37 0.76 19.18 -5.71
N THR A 38 0.79 19.48 -4.41
CA THR A 38 -0.30 20.22 -3.73
C THR A 38 -0.16 21.74 -3.89
N SER A 39 0.90 22.21 -4.55
CA SER A 39 1.16 23.62 -4.81
C SER A 39 0.75 24.06 -6.23
N SER A 40 0.39 23.12 -7.10
CA SER A 40 -0.08 23.42 -8.46
C SER A 40 -1.36 24.26 -8.45
N ASP A 41 -1.52 25.10 -9.46
CA ASP A 41 -2.72 25.93 -9.61
C ASP A 41 -3.97 25.04 -9.73
N TRP A 42 -3.88 23.96 -10.51
CA TRP A 42 -4.96 22.98 -10.63
C TRP A 42 -5.42 22.45 -9.26
N TYR A 43 -4.48 22.03 -8.38
CA TYR A 43 -4.85 21.49 -7.06
C TYR A 43 -5.46 22.55 -6.14
N ARG A 44 -5.02 23.82 -6.26
CA ARG A 44 -5.56 24.92 -5.47
C ARG A 44 -6.97 25.31 -5.88
N GLU A 45 -7.31 25.18 -7.17
CA GLU A 45 -8.62 25.49 -7.74
C GLU A 45 -9.68 24.42 -7.44
N LEU A 46 -9.27 23.20 -7.03
CA LEU A 46 -10.21 22.14 -6.70
C LEU A 46 -11.16 22.54 -5.55
N ASP A 47 -12.47 22.32 -5.74
CA ASP A 47 -13.46 22.41 -4.66
C ASP A 47 -13.32 21.20 -3.74
N ARG A 48 -12.58 21.40 -2.66
CA ARG A 48 -12.25 20.37 -1.68
C ARG A 48 -13.21 20.43 -0.49
N PRO A 49 -13.64 19.28 0.07
CA PRO A 49 -14.53 19.28 1.23
C PRO A 49 -13.83 19.84 2.46
N ALA A 50 -14.60 20.53 3.33
CA ALA A 50 -14.10 21.13 4.56
C ALA A 50 -13.51 20.11 5.56
N TRP A 51 -13.88 18.83 5.43
CA TRP A 51 -13.35 17.75 6.26
C TRP A 51 -12.04 17.13 5.73
N GLN A 52 -11.49 17.64 4.61
CA GLN A 52 -10.18 17.21 4.15
C GLN A 52 -9.11 17.58 5.18
N PRO A 53 -8.24 16.62 5.60
CA PRO A 53 -7.16 16.93 6.52
C PRO A 53 -6.18 17.95 5.93
N PRO A 54 -5.51 18.75 6.77
CA PRO A 54 -4.40 19.59 6.32
C PRO A 54 -3.32 18.77 5.60
N GLY A 55 -2.72 19.31 4.54
CA GLY A 55 -1.70 18.62 3.73
C GLY A 55 -0.55 18.04 4.55
N ALA A 56 -0.16 18.71 5.63
CA ALA A 56 0.91 18.26 6.53
C ALA A 56 0.62 16.90 7.23
N VAL A 57 -0.63 16.45 7.28
CA VAL A 57 -1.01 15.17 7.91
C VAL A 57 -0.67 13.99 7.01
N PHE A 58 -0.73 14.17 5.69
CA PHE A 58 -0.58 13.05 4.75
C PHE A 58 0.81 12.40 4.81
N GLY A 59 1.89 13.17 4.85
CA GLY A 59 3.26 12.65 4.88
C GLY A 59 3.54 11.72 6.07
N PRO A 60 3.33 12.17 7.32
CA PRO A 60 3.49 11.30 8.50
C PRO A 60 2.61 10.06 8.48
N VAL A 61 1.34 10.18 8.07
CA VAL A 61 0.44 9.03 7.99
C VAL A 61 0.96 8.01 6.98
N TRP A 62 1.28 8.42 5.75
CA TRP A 62 1.82 7.52 4.74
C TRP A 62 3.14 6.85 5.16
N THR A 63 4.01 7.58 5.88
CA THR A 63 5.25 6.99 6.42
C THR A 63 4.94 5.82 7.34
N VAL A 64 4.01 5.97 8.27
CA VAL A 64 3.59 4.88 9.17
C VAL A 64 2.96 3.73 8.37
N LEU A 65 2.09 4.04 7.41
CA LEU A 65 1.42 3.01 6.60
C LEU A 65 2.42 2.20 5.75
N TYR A 66 3.42 2.83 5.14
CA TYR A 66 4.46 2.12 4.39
C TYR A 66 5.29 1.19 5.27
N VAL A 67 5.62 1.60 6.50
CA VAL A 67 6.28 0.72 7.47
C VAL A 67 5.39 -0.49 7.79
N LEU A 68 4.11 -0.29 8.04
CA LEU A 68 3.17 -1.37 8.33
C LEU A 68 2.99 -2.32 7.14
N ILE A 69 2.97 -1.83 5.91
CA ILE A 69 2.92 -2.64 4.69
C ILE A 69 4.18 -3.50 4.58
N ALA A 70 5.38 -2.93 4.78
CA ALA A 70 6.64 -3.68 4.74
C ALA A 70 6.72 -4.77 5.81
N VAL A 71 6.24 -4.47 7.03
CA VAL A 71 6.13 -5.45 8.13
C VAL A 71 5.15 -6.57 7.75
N ALA A 72 3.95 -6.23 7.27
CA ALA A 72 2.94 -7.21 6.88
C ALA A 72 3.44 -8.12 5.75
N ALA A 73 4.10 -7.57 4.72
CA ALA A 73 4.66 -8.33 3.62
C ALA A 73 5.79 -9.29 4.09
N THR A 74 6.65 -8.81 4.99
CA THR A 74 7.73 -9.62 5.58
C THR A 74 7.19 -10.78 6.40
N LEU A 75 6.20 -10.53 7.27
CA LEU A 75 5.55 -11.57 8.07
C LEU A 75 4.82 -12.57 7.18
N SER A 76 4.14 -12.08 6.14
CA SER A 76 3.46 -12.94 5.17
C SER A 76 4.44 -13.85 4.42
N TYR A 77 5.60 -13.35 4.03
CA TYR A 77 6.64 -14.17 3.40
C TYR A 77 7.09 -15.33 4.29
N ARG A 78 7.19 -15.09 5.61
CA ARG A 78 7.67 -16.09 6.57
C ARG A 78 6.62 -17.17 6.86
N ASP A 79 5.36 -16.78 7.00
CA ASP A 79 4.33 -17.61 7.60
C ASP A 79 3.35 -18.20 6.56
N VAL A 80 3.27 -17.62 5.36
CA VAL A 80 2.47 -18.18 4.25
C VAL A 80 3.33 -19.14 3.43
N GLY A 81 2.90 -20.41 3.35
CA GLY A 81 3.58 -21.44 2.56
C GLY A 81 3.31 -21.36 1.05
N GLU A 82 4.16 -22.01 0.25
CA GLU A 82 3.92 -22.20 -1.19
C GLU A 82 2.74 -23.16 -1.45
N PRO A 83 1.97 -22.97 -2.54
CA PRO A 83 2.14 -21.96 -3.60
C PRO A 83 1.51 -20.59 -3.26
N ARG A 84 0.73 -20.49 -2.18
CA ARG A 84 -0.05 -19.30 -1.82
C ARG A 84 0.84 -18.07 -1.54
N ARG A 85 2.06 -18.28 -1.04
CA ARG A 85 3.01 -17.18 -0.80
C ARG A 85 3.26 -16.35 -2.06
N ARG A 86 3.42 -16.97 -3.24
CA ARG A 86 3.62 -16.24 -4.50
C ARG A 86 2.43 -15.34 -4.82
N LEU A 87 1.21 -15.84 -4.63
CA LEU A 87 -0.01 -15.05 -4.83
C LEU A 87 -0.04 -13.83 -3.88
N VAL A 88 0.22 -14.06 -2.59
CA VAL A 88 0.21 -12.99 -1.58
C VAL A 88 1.26 -11.93 -1.88
N LEU A 89 2.49 -12.33 -2.21
CA LEU A 89 3.57 -11.39 -2.55
C LEU A 89 3.28 -10.63 -3.85
N GLY A 90 2.73 -11.32 -4.86
CA GLY A 90 2.27 -10.68 -6.09
C GLY A 90 1.18 -9.64 -5.84
N LEU A 91 0.25 -9.93 -4.91
CA LEU A 91 -0.80 -8.99 -4.52
C LEU A 91 -0.25 -7.78 -3.76
N PHE A 92 0.79 -7.94 -2.90
CA PHE A 92 1.50 -6.81 -2.31
C PHE A 92 2.18 -5.94 -3.37
N ALA A 93 2.83 -6.54 -4.36
CA ALA A 93 3.45 -5.80 -5.45
C ALA A 93 2.41 -5.04 -6.28
N ALA A 94 1.30 -5.69 -6.64
CA ALA A 94 0.18 -5.05 -7.34
C ALA A 94 -0.42 -3.89 -6.52
N ASN A 95 -0.59 -4.08 -5.21
CA ASN A 95 -1.08 -3.05 -4.30
C ASN A 95 -0.15 -1.81 -4.30
N LEU A 96 1.16 -1.99 -4.22
CA LEU A 96 2.12 -0.87 -4.26
C LEU A 96 2.10 -0.17 -5.63
N ALA A 97 1.95 -0.92 -6.73
CA ALA A 97 1.84 -0.35 -8.06
C ALA A 97 0.55 0.49 -8.22
N LEU A 98 -0.58 -0.02 -7.73
CA LEU A 98 -1.85 0.73 -7.70
C LEU A 98 -1.73 1.98 -6.83
N ASN A 99 -1.13 1.88 -5.65
CA ASN A 99 -0.92 3.04 -4.78
C ASN A 99 -0.14 4.17 -5.48
N LEU A 100 0.90 3.80 -6.21
CA LEU A 100 1.66 4.75 -7.01
C LEU A 100 0.82 5.29 -8.19
N ALA A 101 0.09 4.41 -8.89
CA ALA A 101 -0.76 4.79 -10.03
C ALA A 101 -1.82 5.82 -9.63
N TRP A 102 -2.47 5.63 -8.46
CA TRP A 102 -3.44 6.60 -7.94
C TRP A 102 -2.84 8.01 -7.85
N THR A 103 -1.62 8.13 -7.29
CA THR A 103 -0.94 9.43 -7.14
C THR A 103 -0.72 10.11 -8.51
N TRP A 104 -0.26 9.34 -9.51
CA TRP A 104 -0.04 9.85 -10.85
C TRP A 104 -1.34 10.23 -11.56
N ILE A 105 -2.38 9.40 -11.47
CA ILE A 105 -3.68 9.67 -12.08
C ILE A 105 -4.30 10.93 -11.47
N PHE A 106 -4.23 11.07 -10.14
CA PHE A 106 -4.84 12.21 -9.46
C PHE A 106 -4.07 13.51 -9.71
N PHE A 107 -2.75 13.53 -9.38
CA PHE A 107 -1.97 14.77 -9.37
C PHE A 107 -1.36 15.12 -10.74
N GLN A 108 -0.91 14.16 -11.51
CA GLN A 108 -0.28 14.41 -12.81
C GLN A 108 -1.29 14.31 -13.96
N GLY A 109 -2.22 13.38 -13.85
CA GLY A 109 -3.29 13.21 -14.85
C GLY A 109 -4.45 14.18 -14.68
N HIS A 110 -4.54 14.90 -13.55
CA HIS A 110 -5.64 15.81 -13.23
C HIS A 110 -7.02 15.15 -13.41
N ALA A 111 -7.12 13.86 -13.08
CA ALA A 111 -8.29 13.02 -13.36
C ALA A 111 -8.92 12.43 -12.08
N PRO A 112 -9.61 13.24 -11.25
CA PRO A 112 -10.18 12.79 -9.97
C PRO A 112 -11.14 11.62 -10.12
N THR A 113 -11.97 11.58 -11.17
CA THR A 113 -12.90 10.48 -11.42
C THR A 113 -12.17 9.17 -11.74
N ALA A 114 -11.12 9.22 -12.59
CA ALA A 114 -10.31 8.05 -12.91
C ALA A 114 -9.57 7.55 -11.65
N ALA A 115 -9.02 8.46 -10.85
CA ALA A 115 -8.41 8.12 -9.56
C ALA A 115 -9.44 7.52 -8.58
N GLY A 116 -10.70 7.99 -8.61
CA GLY A 116 -11.80 7.42 -7.85
C GLY A 116 -12.14 5.98 -8.24
N VAL A 117 -12.05 5.63 -9.52
CA VAL A 117 -12.22 4.25 -9.99
C VAL A 117 -11.03 3.39 -9.58
N GLU A 118 -9.81 3.89 -9.78
CA GLU A 118 -8.57 3.18 -9.47
C GLU A 118 -8.47 2.83 -7.99
N ILE A 119 -8.79 3.75 -7.07
CA ILE A 119 -8.68 3.55 -5.62
C ILE A 119 -9.60 2.44 -5.10
N LEU A 120 -10.68 2.10 -5.82
CA LEU A 120 -11.53 0.94 -5.49
C LEU A 120 -10.77 -0.38 -5.71
N PHE A 121 -9.98 -0.48 -6.79
CA PHE A 121 -9.11 -1.63 -7.01
C PHE A 121 -8.02 -1.70 -5.94
N LEU A 122 -7.41 -0.57 -5.60
CA LEU A 122 -6.44 -0.47 -4.51
C LEU A 122 -7.04 -0.98 -3.19
N LEU A 123 -8.21 -0.49 -2.80
CA LEU A 123 -8.93 -0.94 -1.60
C LEU A 123 -9.26 -2.43 -1.65
N GLY A 124 -9.71 -2.92 -2.81
CA GLY A 124 -9.97 -4.34 -3.04
C GLY A 124 -8.76 -5.22 -2.81
N THR A 125 -7.57 -4.78 -3.25
CA THR A 125 -6.32 -5.53 -2.98
C THR A 125 -5.97 -5.57 -1.49
N ILE A 126 -6.24 -4.50 -0.73
CA ILE A 126 -6.00 -4.47 0.72
C ILE A 126 -6.93 -5.46 1.44
N VAL A 127 -8.21 -5.45 1.11
CA VAL A 127 -9.19 -6.39 1.67
C VAL A 127 -8.80 -7.83 1.34
N GLY A 128 -8.40 -8.09 0.09
CA GLY A 128 -7.90 -9.38 -0.36
C GLY A 128 -6.65 -9.84 0.41
N LEU A 129 -5.67 -8.95 0.61
CA LEU A 129 -4.47 -9.23 1.41
C LEU A 129 -4.82 -9.59 2.85
N ILE A 130 -5.68 -8.81 3.50
CA ILE A 130 -6.12 -9.08 4.88
C ILE A 130 -6.78 -10.46 4.96
N ALA A 131 -7.70 -10.77 4.04
CA ALA A 131 -8.41 -12.05 4.01
C ALA A 131 -7.48 -13.24 3.76
N LEU A 132 -6.53 -13.10 2.83
CA LEU A 132 -5.60 -14.17 2.46
C LEU A 132 -4.53 -14.42 3.54
N VAL A 133 -4.07 -13.38 4.25
CA VAL A 133 -2.99 -13.47 5.23
C VAL A 133 -3.50 -13.83 6.63
N ARG A 134 -4.70 -13.37 7.00
CA ARG A 134 -5.27 -13.57 8.34
C ARG A 134 -5.23 -15.02 8.88
N PRO A 135 -5.51 -16.07 8.08
CA PRO A 135 -5.46 -17.46 8.56
C PRO A 135 -4.04 -17.92 8.96
N TYR A 136 -3.00 -17.29 8.42
CA TYR A 136 -1.60 -17.65 8.63
C TYR A 136 -0.90 -16.77 9.66
N ASN A 137 -1.17 -15.47 9.61
CA ASN A 137 -0.59 -14.48 10.52
C ASN A 137 -1.57 -13.34 10.80
N ARG A 138 -2.19 -13.36 11.99
CA ARG A 138 -3.12 -12.31 12.43
C ARG A 138 -2.44 -10.97 12.63
N THR A 139 -1.18 -10.94 13.06
CA THR A 139 -0.42 -9.69 13.25
C THR A 139 -0.18 -9.00 11.91
N ALA A 140 0.19 -9.75 10.87
CA ALA A 140 0.33 -9.21 9.52
C ALA A 140 -1.00 -8.64 8.98
N ALA A 141 -2.11 -9.34 9.19
CA ALA A 141 -3.43 -8.86 8.81
C ALA A 141 -3.85 -7.60 9.58
N LEU A 142 -3.58 -7.53 10.88
CA LEU A 142 -3.86 -6.36 11.72
C LEU A 142 -2.97 -5.16 11.34
N ALA A 143 -1.72 -5.39 10.93
CA ALA A 143 -0.85 -4.32 10.44
C ALA A 143 -1.39 -3.66 9.14
N LEU A 144 -2.19 -4.37 8.35
CA LEU A 144 -2.85 -3.81 7.15
C LEU A 144 -4.17 -3.08 7.47
N ALA A 145 -4.75 -3.25 8.65
CA ALA A 145 -6.04 -2.65 8.99
C ALA A 145 -6.01 -1.10 8.99
N PRO A 146 -5.00 -0.43 9.58
CA PRO A 146 -4.88 1.03 9.47
C PRO A 146 -4.75 1.52 8.03
N TYR A 147 -4.02 0.77 7.19
CA TYR A 147 -3.89 1.07 5.78
C TYR A 147 -5.24 0.97 5.05
N GLY A 148 -6.01 -0.09 5.30
CA GLY A 148 -7.35 -0.24 4.74
C GLY A 148 -8.29 0.87 5.18
N ALA A 149 -8.27 1.27 6.46
CA ALA A 149 -9.06 2.38 6.97
C ALA A 149 -8.69 3.72 6.31
N TRP A 150 -7.39 3.98 6.14
CA TRP A 150 -6.92 5.19 5.48
C TRP A 150 -7.31 5.25 4.00
N VAL A 151 -7.16 4.13 3.27
CA VAL A 151 -7.56 4.08 1.85
C VAL A 151 -9.07 4.17 1.68
N ALA A 152 -9.86 3.60 2.59
CA ALA A 152 -11.32 3.78 2.60
C ALA A 152 -11.71 5.26 2.81
N PHE A 153 -11.04 5.95 3.74
CA PHE A 153 -11.19 7.39 3.93
C PHE A 153 -10.77 8.18 2.67
N ALA A 154 -9.60 7.86 2.08
CA ALA A 154 -9.11 8.47 0.85
C ALA A 154 -10.04 8.22 -0.33
N THR A 155 -10.71 7.06 -0.39
CA THR A 155 -11.74 6.75 -1.39
C THR A 155 -12.91 7.73 -1.27
N ALA A 156 -13.45 7.92 -0.06
CA ALA A 156 -14.53 8.88 0.17
C ALA A 156 -14.11 10.31 -0.21
N LEU A 157 -12.88 10.70 0.14
CA LEU A 157 -12.33 12.02 -0.19
C LEU A 157 -12.21 12.20 -1.72
N THR A 158 -11.62 11.23 -2.42
CA THR A 158 -11.42 11.27 -3.87
C THR A 158 -12.74 11.40 -4.62
N TRP A 159 -13.75 10.59 -4.25
CA TRP A 159 -15.07 10.66 -4.86
C TRP A 159 -15.81 11.97 -4.54
N THR A 160 -15.62 12.52 -3.35
CA THR A 160 -16.20 13.85 -3.01
C THR A 160 -15.57 14.94 -3.86
N ILE A 161 -14.26 14.91 -4.07
CA ILE A 161 -13.58 15.86 -4.96
C ILE A 161 -14.04 15.66 -6.41
N ALA A 162 -14.08 14.42 -6.89
CA ALA A 162 -14.53 14.12 -8.25
C ALA A 162 -15.97 14.56 -8.54
N ALA A 163 -16.85 14.50 -7.55
CA ALA A 163 -18.25 14.93 -7.68
C ALA A 163 -18.45 16.46 -7.65
N ARG A 164 -17.43 17.21 -7.20
CA ARG A 164 -17.49 18.68 -7.10
C ARG A 164 -16.78 19.41 -8.24
N ASN A 165 -15.95 18.68 -8.99
CA ASN A 165 -15.12 19.21 -10.06
C ASN A 165 -15.38 18.46 -11.39
#